data_58c0b267a6c2fb82785323ad02b30151
#
_entry.id   58c0b267a6c2fb82785323ad02b30151
#
_cell.length_a   1.000
_cell.length_b   1.000
_cell.length_c   1.000
_cell.angle_alpha   90.00
_cell.angle_beta   90.00
_cell.angle_gamma   90.00
#
_symmetry.space_group_name_H-M   'P 1'
#
loop_
_entity.id
_entity.type
_entity.pdbx_description
1 polymer ?
#
loop_
_entity_poly.entity_id
_entity_poly.type
_entity_poly.pdbx_seq_one_letter_code
_entity_poly.pdbx_strand_id
1 'polypeptide(L)'
;MFTYTTKIRLHDTDAAGIIFFANQLKINHDAYEELLDEFGLGLQVILKKTNYFQPIVHAESDYKTPVFAGDKIVIAIKVGHIGKTSFSLEYTLKRGKTLVGTAKTVHVTIDQKTREKIPLPPALRRALNKYQSSTK
;
A
#
# COMPACT_ATOMS: atom_id res chain seq x y z
N MET A 1 -12.11 -2.09 4.82
CA MET A 1 -10.96 -1.19 4.60
C MET A 1 -9.97 -1.38 5.72
N PHE A 2 -8.72 -1.40 5.39
CA PHE A 2 -7.63 -1.60 6.35
C PHE A 2 -7.03 -0.24 6.72
N THR A 3 -6.69 -0.04 7.99
CA THR A 3 -6.06 1.20 8.43
C THR A 3 -4.75 0.93 9.15
N TYR A 4 -3.81 1.85 8.97
CA TYR A 4 -2.49 1.82 9.58
C TYR A 4 -2.17 3.23 10.06
N THR A 5 -1.71 3.36 11.29
CA THR A 5 -1.39 4.67 11.87
C THR A 5 0.11 4.80 12.01
N THR A 6 0.65 5.93 11.56
CA THR A 6 2.07 6.22 11.69
C THR A 6 2.26 7.66 12.14
N LYS A 7 3.44 7.94 12.66
CA LYS A 7 3.84 9.29 13.05
C LYS A 7 4.93 9.75 12.11
N ILE A 8 4.80 10.96 11.59
CA ILE A 8 5.82 11.53 10.71
C ILE A 8 7.04 11.88 11.53
N ARG A 9 8.19 11.38 11.13
CA ARG A 9 9.46 11.61 11.83
C ARG A 9 10.22 12.72 11.14
N LEU A 10 11.18 13.29 11.85
CA LEU A 10 11.99 14.36 11.29
C LEU A 10 12.66 13.93 9.98
N HIS A 11 13.14 12.68 9.93
CA HIS A 11 13.81 12.18 8.73
C HIS A 11 12.87 11.92 7.56
N ASP A 12 11.56 12.03 7.77
CA ASP A 12 10.59 11.95 6.67
C ASP A 12 10.40 13.30 5.99
N THR A 13 10.95 14.38 6.55
CA THR A 13 10.75 15.75 6.06
C THR A 13 11.99 16.24 5.32
N ASP A 14 11.83 17.35 4.62
CA ASP A 14 12.92 17.96 3.86
C ASP A 14 13.17 19.41 4.32
N ALA A 15 13.98 20.15 3.55
CA ALA A 15 14.36 21.51 3.91
C ALA A 15 13.17 22.46 3.94
N ALA A 16 12.06 22.11 3.29
CA ALA A 16 10.84 22.94 3.34
C ALA A 16 10.06 22.73 4.63
N GLY A 17 10.45 21.76 5.45
CA GLY A 17 9.79 21.50 6.73
C GLY A 17 8.56 20.61 6.63
N ILE A 18 8.29 20.05 5.47
CA ILE A 18 7.15 19.18 5.25
C ILE A 18 7.64 17.82 4.75
N ILE A 19 6.74 16.84 4.70
CA ILE A 19 7.11 15.50 4.22
C ILE A 19 7.73 15.60 2.84
N PHE A 20 8.88 14.92 2.66
CA PHE A 20 9.49 14.83 1.34
C PHE A 20 8.57 13.99 0.45
N PHE A 21 8.36 14.45 -0.80
CA PHE A 21 7.29 13.89 -1.62
C PHE A 21 7.38 12.36 -1.77
N ALA A 22 8.59 11.83 -1.91
CA ALA A 22 8.76 10.39 -2.07
C ALA A 22 8.41 9.61 -0.81
N ASN A 23 8.48 10.25 0.35
CA ASN A 23 8.21 9.57 1.61
C ASN A 23 6.73 9.28 1.83
N GLN A 24 5.82 9.97 1.13
CA GLN A 24 4.42 9.59 1.17
C GLN A 24 4.22 8.20 0.58
N LEU A 25 4.92 7.90 -0.51
CA LEU A 25 4.89 6.54 -1.07
C LEU A 25 5.52 5.53 -0.12
N LYS A 26 6.58 5.94 0.58
CA LYS A 26 7.24 5.05 1.53
C LYS A 26 6.32 4.66 2.68
N ILE A 27 5.60 5.61 3.29
CA ILE A 27 4.70 5.28 4.39
C ILE A 27 3.48 4.52 3.91
N ASN A 28 3.05 4.75 2.66
CA ASN A 28 2.00 3.93 2.06
C ASN A 28 2.47 2.49 1.91
N HIS A 29 3.73 2.29 1.56
CA HIS A 29 4.29 0.94 1.44
C HIS A 29 4.39 0.26 2.81
N ASP A 30 4.71 1.03 3.86
CA ASP A 30 4.67 0.48 5.22
C ASP A 30 3.27 -0.04 5.54
N ALA A 31 2.24 0.73 5.19
CA ALA A 31 0.86 0.33 5.39
C ALA A 31 0.51 -0.92 4.57
N TYR A 32 1.02 -1.00 3.35
CA TYR A 32 0.83 -2.16 2.49
C TYR A 32 1.44 -3.42 3.12
N GLU A 33 2.65 -3.31 3.69
CA GLU A 33 3.27 -4.46 4.33
C GLU A 33 2.46 -4.92 5.55
N GLU A 34 1.87 -3.98 6.29
CA GLU A 34 0.99 -4.34 7.40
C GLU A 34 -0.28 -5.03 6.91
N LEU A 35 -0.81 -4.59 5.76
CA LEU A 35 -1.95 -5.26 5.15
C LEU A 35 -1.61 -6.69 4.77
N LEU A 36 -0.43 -6.92 4.22
CA LEU A 36 0.02 -8.27 3.89
C LEU A 36 0.10 -9.14 5.15
N ASP A 37 0.58 -8.59 6.25
CA ASP A 37 0.61 -9.31 7.52
C ASP A 37 -0.81 -9.68 7.97
N GLU A 38 -1.75 -8.76 7.79
CA GLU A 38 -3.15 -9.01 8.11
C GLU A 38 -3.71 -10.16 7.27
N PHE A 39 -3.26 -10.30 6.03
CA PHE A 39 -3.65 -11.39 5.14
C PHE A 39 -3.01 -12.73 5.54
N GLY A 40 -2.01 -12.72 6.42
CA GLY A 40 -1.18 -13.89 6.68
C GLY A 40 -0.15 -14.12 5.57
N LEU A 41 0.10 -13.12 4.75
CA LEU A 41 1.01 -13.19 3.61
C LEU A 41 2.09 -12.11 3.72
N GLY A 42 2.61 -11.88 4.93
CA GLY A 42 3.67 -10.92 5.15
C GLY A 42 4.96 -11.29 4.44
N LEU A 43 5.92 -10.37 4.46
CA LEU A 43 7.16 -10.54 3.69
C LEU A 43 7.89 -11.83 4.02
N GLN A 44 7.90 -12.25 5.29
CA GLN A 44 8.58 -13.48 5.65
C GLN A 44 7.93 -14.70 5.00
N VAL A 45 6.60 -14.68 4.89
CA VAL A 45 5.88 -15.77 4.23
C VAL A 45 6.14 -15.73 2.73
N ILE A 46 6.01 -14.54 2.12
CA ILE A 46 6.20 -14.38 0.67
C ILE A 46 7.61 -14.81 0.26
N LEU A 47 8.62 -14.37 1.00
CA LEU A 47 10.01 -14.63 0.62
C LEU A 47 10.46 -16.06 0.87
N LYS A 48 9.83 -16.77 1.83
CA LYS A 48 10.31 -18.09 2.25
C LYS A 48 9.37 -19.23 1.93
N LYS A 49 8.07 -18.96 1.82
CA LYS A 49 7.06 -20.02 1.73
C LYS A 49 6.20 -19.97 0.49
N THR A 50 6.47 -19.02 -0.40
CA THR A 50 5.72 -18.94 -1.65
C THR A 50 6.67 -18.95 -2.84
N ASN A 51 6.10 -19.07 -4.02
CA ASN A 51 6.87 -19.08 -5.26
C ASN A 51 6.58 -17.84 -6.12
N TYR A 52 6.02 -16.80 -5.53
CA TYR A 52 5.66 -15.60 -6.28
C TYR A 52 6.08 -14.34 -5.55
N PHE A 53 6.14 -13.23 -6.32
CA PHE A 53 6.26 -11.87 -5.81
C PHE A 53 5.11 -11.04 -6.38
N GLN A 54 4.84 -9.89 -5.75
CA GLN A 54 3.86 -8.95 -6.29
C GLN A 54 4.46 -7.54 -6.42
N PRO A 55 5.38 -7.36 -7.37
CA PRO A 55 6.02 -6.06 -7.55
C PRO A 55 5.03 -4.99 -7.97
N ILE A 56 5.36 -3.74 -7.65
CA ILE A 56 4.59 -2.58 -8.03
C ILE A 56 5.03 -2.18 -9.43
N VAL A 57 4.06 -2.04 -10.34
CA VAL A 57 4.34 -1.62 -11.72
C VAL A 57 3.83 -0.22 -12.01
N HIS A 58 3.03 0.35 -11.12
CA HIS A 58 2.56 1.72 -11.24
C HIS A 58 2.31 2.29 -9.86
N ALA A 59 2.69 3.55 -9.65
CA ALA A 59 2.42 4.26 -8.40
C ALA A 59 2.10 5.70 -8.72
N GLU A 60 1.12 6.25 -8.03
CA GLU A 60 0.79 7.66 -8.15
C GLU A 60 0.43 8.20 -6.77
N SER A 61 0.67 9.48 -6.57
CA SER A 61 0.49 10.10 -5.26
C SER A 61 0.09 11.55 -5.45
N ASP A 62 -0.93 11.97 -4.71
CA ASP A 62 -1.37 13.36 -4.70
C ASP A 62 -1.19 13.93 -3.30
N TYR A 63 -0.83 15.20 -3.23
CA TYR A 63 -0.50 15.89 -1.99
C TYR A 63 -1.52 17.01 -1.81
N LYS A 64 -2.37 16.88 -0.79
CA LYS A 64 -3.51 17.79 -0.61
C LYS A 64 -3.25 18.84 0.45
N THR A 65 -2.51 18.49 1.51
CA THR A 65 -2.27 19.36 2.65
C THR A 65 -0.87 19.07 3.19
N PRO A 66 -0.08 20.08 3.54
CA PRO A 66 1.26 19.84 4.08
C PRO A 66 1.25 18.99 5.32
N VAL A 67 2.25 18.13 5.45
CA VAL A 67 2.42 17.21 6.57
C VAL A 67 3.76 17.50 7.24
N PHE A 68 3.77 17.63 8.55
CA PHE A 68 4.93 18.07 9.32
C PHE A 68 5.42 16.96 10.25
N ALA A 69 6.69 17.08 10.66
CA ALA A 69 7.24 16.17 11.65
C ALA A 69 6.39 16.20 12.91
N GLY A 70 6.10 15.04 13.46
CA GLY A 70 5.25 14.91 14.65
C GLY A 70 3.80 14.65 14.34
N ASP A 71 3.36 14.87 13.10
CA ASP A 71 1.97 14.62 12.72
C ASP A 71 1.66 13.14 12.76
N LYS A 72 0.47 12.83 13.28
CA LYS A 72 -0.05 11.47 13.31
C LYS A 72 -0.94 11.27 12.08
N ILE A 73 -0.60 10.31 11.26
CA ILE A 73 -1.29 10.06 9.99
C ILE A 73 -1.94 8.69 10.03
N VAL A 74 -3.21 8.64 9.67
CA VAL A 74 -3.92 7.37 9.49
C VAL A 74 -4.02 7.11 7.99
N ILE A 75 -3.48 5.97 7.56
CA ILE A 75 -3.51 5.55 6.17
C ILE A 75 -4.57 4.47 6.05
N ALA A 76 -5.56 4.70 5.21
CA ALA A 76 -6.60 3.72 4.93
C ALA A 76 -6.34 3.13 3.55
N ILE A 77 -6.38 1.81 3.46
CA ILE A 77 -6.19 1.10 2.20
C ILE A 77 -7.49 0.37 1.86
N LYS A 78 -7.91 0.53 0.62
CA LYS A 78 -8.95 -0.34 0.09
C LYS A 78 -8.45 -0.94 -1.22
N VAL A 79 -8.92 -2.14 -1.52
CA VAL A 79 -8.58 -2.82 -2.75
C VAL A 79 -9.47 -2.24 -3.86
N GLY A 80 -8.86 -1.79 -4.94
CA GLY A 80 -9.58 -1.26 -6.07
C GLY A 80 -9.94 -2.38 -7.04
N HIS A 81 -9.15 -2.49 -8.11
CA HIS A 81 -9.39 -3.49 -9.16
C HIS A 81 -8.67 -4.80 -8.82
N ILE A 82 -9.33 -5.93 -9.08
CA ILE A 82 -8.71 -7.25 -8.99
C ILE A 82 -8.80 -7.88 -10.36
N GLY A 83 -7.64 -8.02 -11.03
CA GLY A 83 -7.56 -8.62 -12.34
C GLY A 83 -7.12 -10.07 -12.28
N LYS A 84 -6.75 -10.63 -13.42
CA LYS A 84 -6.26 -12.02 -13.48
C LYS A 84 -4.87 -12.13 -12.86
N THR A 85 -3.97 -11.21 -13.22
CA THR A 85 -2.56 -11.24 -12.78
C THR A 85 -2.19 -9.99 -11.99
N SER A 86 -3.12 -9.07 -11.75
CA SER A 86 -2.82 -7.78 -11.13
C SER A 86 -3.93 -7.37 -10.18
N PHE A 87 -3.59 -6.43 -9.31
CA PHE A 87 -4.56 -5.77 -8.44
C PHE A 87 -4.08 -4.36 -8.14
N SER A 88 -5.02 -3.51 -7.73
CA SER A 88 -4.67 -2.15 -7.33
C SER A 88 -5.10 -1.89 -5.89
N LEU A 89 -4.35 -1.03 -5.23
CA LEU A 89 -4.64 -0.54 -3.89
C LEU A 89 -4.80 0.96 -3.94
N GLU A 90 -5.78 1.47 -3.21
CA GLU A 90 -6.05 2.89 -3.09
C GLU A 90 -5.84 3.32 -1.65
N TYR A 91 -5.10 4.40 -1.47
CA TYR A 91 -4.70 4.90 -0.16
C TYR A 91 -5.31 6.28 0.08
N THR A 92 -5.83 6.49 1.28
CA THR A 92 -6.17 7.83 1.74
C THR A 92 -5.39 8.09 3.03
N LEU A 93 -4.78 9.27 3.11
CA LEU A 93 -3.97 9.66 4.25
C LEU A 93 -4.65 10.84 4.94
N LYS A 94 -4.89 10.70 6.24
CA LYS A 94 -5.58 11.73 7.00
C LYS A 94 -4.83 12.06 8.28
N ARG A 95 -4.84 13.35 8.61
CA ARG A 95 -4.45 13.86 9.91
C ARG A 95 -5.73 14.30 10.60
N GLY A 96 -6.23 13.46 11.52
CA GLY A 96 -7.57 13.69 12.06
C GLY A 96 -8.62 13.62 10.97
N LYS A 97 -9.35 14.69 10.77
CA LYS A 97 -10.38 14.76 9.71
C LYS A 97 -9.85 15.36 8.42
N THR A 98 -8.62 15.83 8.40
CA THR A 98 -8.04 16.52 7.25
C THR A 98 -7.43 15.52 6.30
N LEU A 99 -7.88 15.53 5.05
CA LEU A 99 -7.26 14.71 4.00
C LEU A 99 -5.94 15.37 3.62
N VAL A 100 -4.84 14.65 3.83
CA VAL A 100 -3.51 15.18 3.50
C VAL A 100 -2.96 14.64 2.21
N GLY A 101 -3.46 13.49 1.76
CA GLY A 101 -3.01 12.93 0.49
C GLY A 101 -3.81 11.72 0.08
N THR A 102 -3.64 11.34 -1.18
CA THR A 102 -4.20 10.10 -1.73
C THR A 102 -3.12 9.45 -2.59
N ALA A 103 -3.27 8.15 -2.82
CA ALA A 103 -2.32 7.43 -3.65
C ALA A 103 -2.96 6.18 -4.22
N LYS A 104 -2.30 5.61 -5.21
CA LYS A 104 -2.71 4.35 -5.81
C LYS A 104 -1.47 3.58 -6.22
N THR A 105 -1.48 2.27 -6.01
CA THR A 105 -0.44 1.40 -6.53
C THR A 105 -1.09 0.26 -7.30
N VAL A 106 -0.38 -0.20 -8.35
CA VAL A 106 -0.81 -1.36 -9.11
C VAL A 106 0.29 -2.41 -8.99
N HIS A 107 -0.11 -3.61 -8.65
CA HIS A 107 0.80 -4.74 -8.43
C HIS A 107 0.47 -5.84 -9.41
N VAL A 108 1.51 -6.53 -9.87
CA VAL A 108 1.33 -7.75 -10.65
C VAL A 108 1.93 -8.90 -9.87
N THR A 109 1.48 -10.13 -10.14
CA THR A 109 2.10 -11.31 -9.55
C THR A 109 2.98 -11.98 -10.58
N ILE A 110 4.19 -12.32 -10.17
CA ILE A 110 5.17 -12.97 -11.03
C ILE A 110 5.74 -14.18 -10.31
N ASP A 111 6.18 -15.15 -11.08
CA ASP A 111 6.90 -16.31 -10.56
C ASP A 111 8.29 -15.87 -10.10
N GLN A 112 8.71 -16.32 -8.91
CA GLN A 112 10.00 -15.89 -8.35
C GLN A 112 11.18 -16.31 -9.21
N LYS A 113 11.08 -17.43 -9.90
CA LYS A 113 12.19 -17.97 -10.70
C LYS A 113 12.19 -17.45 -12.13
N THR A 114 11.04 -17.57 -12.80
CA THR A 114 10.95 -17.21 -14.22
C THR A 114 10.73 -15.73 -14.44
N ARG A 115 10.19 -15.03 -13.44
CA ARG A 115 9.84 -13.62 -13.51
C ARG A 115 8.68 -13.34 -14.47
N GLU A 116 7.97 -14.36 -14.88
CA GLU A 116 6.81 -14.22 -15.75
C GLU A 116 5.55 -14.00 -14.94
N LYS A 117 4.59 -13.30 -15.53
CA LYS A 117 3.30 -13.05 -14.86
C LYS A 117 2.57 -14.36 -14.63
N ILE A 118 1.96 -14.47 -13.46
CA ILE A 118 1.12 -15.62 -13.12
C ILE A 118 -0.21 -15.11 -12.56
N PRO A 119 -1.27 -15.93 -12.62
CA PRO A 119 -2.54 -15.54 -12.00
C PRO A 119 -2.36 -15.30 -10.51
N LEU A 120 -3.18 -14.42 -9.95
CA LEU A 120 -3.15 -14.18 -8.52
C LEU A 120 -3.33 -15.50 -7.78
N PRO A 121 -2.42 -15.84 -6.84
CA PRO A 121 -2.61 -17.06 -6.05
C PRO A 121 -3.95 -17.03 -5.30
N PRO A 122 -4.60 -18.19 -5.12
CA PRO A 122 -5.93 -18.22 -4.52
C PRO A 122 -6.02 -17.57 -3.15
N ALA A 123 -5.03 -17.76 -2.29
CA ALA A 123 -5.03 -17.16 -0.96
C ALA A 123 -4.98 -15.64 -1.03
N LEU A 124 -4.16 -15.12 -1.95
CA LEU A 124 -4.07 -13.67 -2.15
C LEU A 124 -5.38 -13.12 -2.69
N ARG A 125 -5.97 -13.78 -3.68
CA ARG A 125 -7.24 -13.34 -4.25
C ARG A 125 -8.34 -13.32 -3.20
N ARG A 126 -8.41 -14.34 -2.36
CA ARG A 126 -9.42 -14.38 -1.29
C ARG A 126 -9.25 -13.23 -0.32
N ALA A 127 -8.01 -12.95 0.06
CA ALA A 127 -7.73 -11.86 0.98
C ALA A 127 -8.09 -10.50 0.36
N LEU A 128 -7.71 -10.30 -0.90
CA LEU A 128 -8.04 -9.06 -1.61
C LEU A 128 -9.55 -8.85 -1.71
N ASN A 129 -10.29 -9.91 -1.97
CA ASN A 129 -11.74 -9.81 -2.07
C ASN A 129 -12.39 -9.30 -0.80
N LYS A 130 -11.83 -9.63 0.35
CA LYS A 130 -12.37 -9.17 1.63
C LYS A 130 -12.26 -7.65 1.80
N TYR A 131 -11.27 -7.05 1.17
CA TYR A 131 -10.99 -5.62 1.32
C TYR A 131 -11.36 -4.81 0.10
N GLN A 132 -11.96 -5.44 -0.90
CA GLN A 132 -12.40 -4.72 -2.08
C GLN A 132 -13.58 -3.82 -1.72
N SER A 133 -13.54 -2.61 -2.25
CA SER A 133 -14.60 -1.65 -2.01
C SER A 133 -15.94 -2.25 -2.43
N SER A 134 -16.85 -2.25 -1.50
CA SER A 134 -18.19 -2.69 -1.81
C SER A 134 -18.87 -1.55 -2.52
N THR A 135 -19.13 -1.73 -3.78
CA THR A 135 -19.73 -0.66 -4.56
C THR A 135 -21.22 -0.73 -4.58
N LYS A 136 -21.75 -1.31 -3.58
CA LYS A 136 -23.15 -1.47 -3.55
C LYS A 136 -23.87 -0.26 -3.64
#